data_ed66d27e0cba09962e66880e5f345531
#
_entry.id   ed66d27e0cba09962e66880e5f345531
#
_cell.length_a   1.000
_cell.length_b   1.000
_cell.length_c   1.000
_cell.angle_alpha   90.00
_cell.angle_beta   90.00
_cell.angle_gamma   90.00
#
_symmetry.space_group_name_H-M   'P 1'
#
loop_
_entity.id
_entity.type
_entity.pdbx_description
1 polymer ?
#
loop_
_entity_poly.entity_id
_entity_poly.type
_entity_poly.pdbx_seq_one_letter_code
_entity_poly.pdbx_strand_id
1 'polypeptide(L)'
;MSVRPEKAPRRRRLYIDTSAYLCILLAEEGWEPLSKETEGAELLSSVMLILEAKRNLVRLARQGALTPEQYKTCIDHVEQDANVFVLRDLTLDLCRSHVLPAVTTPRSLDLVHLRSAHWFHDVERIDRFVTKDEAQREAAKELGLPVTRAVI
;
A
#
# COMPACT_ATOMS: atom_id res chain seq x y z
N MET A 1 40.51 2.11 -21.10
CA MET A 1 39.45 1.30 -20.44
C MET A 1 38.30 2.23 -20.04
N SER A 2 37.17 2.09 -20.70
CA SER A 2 36.00 2.85 -20.27
C SER A 2 35.39 2.13 -19.07
N VAL A 3 35.39 2.80 -17.92
CA VAL A 3 34.65 2.33 -16.74
C VAL A 3 33.18 2.48 -17.06
N ARG A 4 32.43 1.39 -17.18
CA ARG A 4 30.98 1.44 -17.26
C ARG A 4 30.46 2.09 -15.97
N PRO A 5 29.62 3.14 -16.06
CA PRO A 5 29.02 3.69 -14.86
C PRO A 5 28.26 2.56 -14.13
N GLU A 6 28.55 2.38 -12.85
CA GLU A 6 27.76 1.50 -12.02
C GLU A 6 26.30 1.92 -12.10
N LYS A 7 25.39 0.98 -12.43
CA LYS A 7 23.96 1.24 -12.37
C LYS A 7 23.62 1.58 -10.92
N ALA A 8 22.94 2.71 -10.73
CA ALA A 8 22.37 3.03 -9.43
C ALA A 8 21.57 1.81 -8.91
N PRO A 9 21.67 1.47 -7.60
CA PRO A 9 20.89 0.36 -7.06
C PRO A 9 19.41 0.60 -7.34
N ARG A 10 18.71 -0.46 -7.76
CA ARG A 10 17.27 -0.44 -8.00
C ARG A 10 16.55 -0.02 -6.72
N ARG A 11 15.66 0.96 -6.81
CA ARG A 11 14.78 1.32 -5.69
C ARG A 11 13.88 0.12 -5.35
N ARG A 12 13.69 -0.13 -4.06
CA ARG A 12 12.71 -1.10 -3.60
C ARG A 12 11.31 -0.63 -4.01
N ARG A 13 10.49 -1.57 -4.42
CA ARG A 13 9.10 -1.32 -4.82
C ARG A 13 8.19 -1.99 -3.80
N LEU A 14 7.43 -1.18 -3.07
CA LEU A 14 6.55 -1.65 -2.01
C LEU A 14 5.10 -1.31 -2.36
N TYR A 15 4.25 -2.31 -2.36
CA TYR A 15 2.81 -2.09 -2.41
C TYR A 15 2.28 -1.91 -1.00
N ILE A 16 1.61 -0.80 -0.76
CA ILE A 16 1.11 -0.42 0.57
C ILE A 16 -0.41 -0.46 0.53
N ASP A 17 -1.05 -1.32 1.34
CA ASP A 17 -2.50 -1.28 1.48
C ASP A 17 -2.93 -0.20 2.49
N THR A 18 -4.23 0.03 2.59
CA THR A 18 -4.74 1.10 3.44
C THR A 18 -4.45 0.87 4.92
N SER A 19 -4.45 -0.37 5.39
CA SER A 19 -4.16 -0.67 6.81
C SER A 19 -2.74 -0.27 7.20
N ALA A 20 -1.77 -0.56 6.36
CA ALA A 20 -0.37 -0.19 6.60
C ALA A 20 -0.17 1.33 6.47
N TYR A 21 -0.81 1.94 5.47
CA TYR A 21 -0.76 3.39 5.28
C TYR A 21 -1.30 4.14 6.50
N LEU A 22 -2.48 3.77 6.99
CA LEU A 22 -3.09 4.41 8.16
C LEU A 22 -2.27 4.18 9.43
N CYS A 23 -1.65 3.02 9.57
CA CYS A 23 -0.75 2.75 10.69
C CYS A 23 0.38 3.77 10.77
N ILE A 24 0.99 4.09 9.64
CA ILE A 24 2.06 5.10 9.57
C ILE A 24 1.49 6.51 9.78
N LEU A 25 0.42 6.87 9.07
CA LEU A 25 -0.17 8.20 9.12
C LEU A 25 -0.62 8.58 10.53
N LEU A 26 -1.22 7.65 11.25
CA LEU A 26 -1.78 7.86 12.58
C LEU A 26 -0.82 7.47 13.71
N ALA A 27 0.38 7.04 13.38
CA ALA A 27 1.38 6.56 14.34
C ALA A 27 0.82 5.49 15.28
N GLU A 28 0.11 4.51 14.71
CA GLU A 28 -0.43 3.37 15.46
C GLU A 28 0.68 2.40 15.86
N GLU A 29 0.36 1.43 16.72
CA GLU A 29 1.33 0.42 17.15
C GLU A 29 2.02 -0.25 15.94
N GLY A 30 3.35 -0.28 15.97
CA GLY A 30 4.15 -0.88 14.90
C GLY A 30 4.45 0.04 13.72
N TRP A 31 4.12 1.32 13.80
CA TRP A 31 4.33 2.27 12.69
C TRP A 31 5.81 2.54 12.37
N GLU A 32 6.68 2.54 13.37
CA GLU A 32 8.09 2.93 13.20
C GLU A 32 8.85 2.03 12.23
N PRO A 33 8.82 0.68 12.36
CA PRO A 33 9.50 -0.18 11.40
C PRO A 33 8.87 -0.09 10.00
N LEU A 34 7.56 0.13 9.89
CA LEU A 34 6.91 0.34 8.59
C LEU A 34 7.37 1.65 7.96
N SER A 35 7.38 2.73 8.71
CA SER A 35 7.86 4.04 8.23
C SER A 35 9.31 3.95 7.74
N LYS A 36 10.15 3.28 8.49
CA LYS A 36 11.56 3.09 8.13
C LYS A 36 11.72 2.27 6.85
N GLU A 37 10.90 1.24 6.67
CA GLU A 37 10.92 0.40 5.46
C GLU A 37 10.53 1.20 4.22
N THR A 38 9.63 2.16 4.33
CA THR A 38 9.17 2.98 3.19
C THR A 38 10.18 4.03 2.76
N GLU A 39 11.18 4.36 3.60
CA GLU A 39 12.19 5.35 3.26
C GLU A 39 12.97 4.96 2.00
N GLY A 40 13.01 5.87 1.03
CA GLY A 40 13.73 5.66 -0.23
C GLY A 40 13.10 4.64 -1.18
N ALA A 41 11.98 4.04 -0.82
CA ALA A 41 11.26 3.08 -1.68
C ALA A 41 10.32 3.79 -2.65
N GLU A 42 10.06 3.15 -3.78
CA GLU A 42 8.94 3.49 -4.65
C GLU A 42 7.67 2.90 -4.06
N LEU A 43 6.71 3.75 -3.72
CA LEU A 43 5.48 3.34 -3.05
C LEU A 43 4.34 3.21 -4.05
N LEU A 44 3.73 2.04 -4.06
CA LEU A 44 2.66 1.65 -4.98
C LEU A 44 1.38 1.40 -4.20
N SER A 45 0.25 1.76 -4.73
CA SER A 45 -1.04 1.39 -4.18
C SER A 45 -2.16 1.50 -5.22
N SER A 46 -3.39 1.35 -4.77
CA SER A 46 -4.61 1.63 -5.53
C SER A 46 -5.07 3.06 -5.26
N VAL A 47 -5.75 3.69 -6.23
CA VAL A 47 -6.45 4.96 -6.00
C VAL A 47 -7.48 4.84 -4.87
N MET A 48 -7.97 3.64 -4.59
CA MET A 48 -8.90 3.39 -3.47
C MET A 48 -8.28 3.67 -2.11
N LEU A 49 -6.93 3.67 -2.00
CA LEU A 49 -6.23 4.08 -0.78
C LEU A 49 -6.70 5.46 -0.31
N ILE A 50 -6.85 6.39 -1.24
CA ILE A 50 -7.25 7.78 -0.93
C ILE A 50 -8.65 7.79 -0.31
N LEU A 51 -9.61 7.13 -0.92
CA LEU A 51 -10.99 7.08 -0.43
C LEU A 51 -11.11 6.35 0.91
N GLU A 52 -10.43 5.22 1.04
CA GLU A 52 -10.44 4.46 2.29
C GLU A 52 -9.80 5.24 3.44
N ALA A 53 -8.65 5.88 3.18
CA ALA A 53 -7.99 6.71 4.19
C ALA A 53 -8.89 7.86 4.63
N LYS A 54 -9.49 8.59 3.69
CA LYS A 54 -10.40 9.69 3.99
C LYS A 54 -11.63 9.23 4.75
N ARG A 55 -12.23 8.10 4.38
CA ARG A 55 -13.37 7.52 5.10
C ARG A 55 -13.02 7.21 6.56
N ASN A 56 -11.86 6.60 6.79
CA ASN A 56 -11.40 6.29 8.15
C ASN A 56 -11.14 7.55 8.96
N LEU A 57 -10.54 8.58 8.36
CA LEU A 57 -10.29 9.86 9.03
C LEU A 57 -11.59 10.57 9.42
N VAL A 58 -12.60 10.56 8.54
CA VAL A 58 -13.95 11.10 8.86
C VAL A 58 -14.54 10.35 10.04
N ARG A 59 -14.47 9.04 10.05
CA ARG A 59 -14.97 8.21 11.16
C ARG A 59 -14.30 8.58 12.48
N LEU A 60 -12.98 8.68 12.49
CA LEU A 60 -12.21 9.05 13.69
C LEU A 60 -12.54 10.47 14.17
N ALA A 61 -12.68 11.41 13.27
CA ALA A 61 -13.09 12.79 13.60
C ALA A 61 -14.48 12.82 14.20
N ARG A 62 -15.44 12.07 13.63
CA ARG A 62 -16.82 11.99 14.12
C ARG A 62 -16.92 11.30 15.47
N GLN A 63 -16.01 10.38 15.77
CA GLN A 63 -15.93 9.69 17.07
C GLN A 63 -15.17 10.51 18.14
N GLY A 64 -14.63 11.66 17.77
CA GLY A 64 -13.85 12.50 18.69
C GLY A 64 -12.41 11.98 18.91
N ALA A 65 -11.95 10.98 18.15
CA ALA A 65 -10.59 10.48 18.24
C ALA A 65 -9.55 11.42 17.61
N LEU A 66 -9.99 12.29 16.71
CA LEU A 66 -9.18 13.35 16.12
C LEU A 66 -9.83 14.71 16.39
N THR A 67 -9.02 15.69 16.79
CA THR A 67 -9.47 17.08 16.83
C THR A 67 -9.69 17.60 15.41
N PRO A 68 -10.44 18.71 15.21
CA PRO A 68 -10.57 19.32 13.87
C PRO A 68 -9.23 19.65 13.23
N GLU A 69 -8.25 20.11 14.00
CA GLU A 69 -6.91 20.44 13.51
C GLU A 69 -6.14 19.17 13.11
N GLN A 70 -6.22 18.13 13.91
CA GLN A 70 -5.59 16.84 13.59
C GLN A 70 -6.20 16.22 12.34
N TYR A 71 -7.53 16.26 12.20
CA TYR A 71 -8.23 15.80 11.02
C TYR A 71 -7.75 16.53 9.76
N LYS A 72 -7.70 17.86 9.81
CA LYS A 72 -7.23 18.68 8.69
C LYS A 72 -5.77 18.32 8.33
N THR A 73 -4.90 18.21 9.31
CA THR A 73 -3.50 17.83 9.09
C THR A 73 -3.39 16.48 8.42
N CYS A 74 -4.16 15.49 8.87
CA CYS A 74 -4.17 14.16 8.26
C CYS A 74 -4.67 14.18 6.82
N ILE A 75 -5.74 14.95 6.54
CA ILE A 75 -6.25 15.08 5.16
C ILE A 75 -5.19 15.73 4.27
N ASP A 76 -4.49 16.75 4.73
CA ASP A 76 -3.42 17.39 3.96
C ASP A 76 -2.28 16.41 3.67
N HIS A 77 -1.92 15.55 4.63
CA HIS A 77 -0.93 14.49 4.41
C HIS A 77 -1.39 13.49 3.35
N VAL A 78 -2.64 13.06 3.38
CA VAL A 78 -3.19 12.14 2.37
C VAL A 78 -3.07 12.77 0.97
N GLU A 79 -3.40 14.04 0.83
CA GLU A 79 -3.28 14.74 -0.47
C GLU A 79 -1.82 14.83 -0.95
N GLN A 80 -0.89 15.10 -0.05
CA GLN A 80 0.54 15.12 -0.38
C GLN A 80 1.04 13.73 -0.79
N ASP A 81 0.67 12.70 -0.04
CA ASP A 81 1.08 11.31 -0.29
C ASP A 81 0.50 10.81 -1.62
N ALA A 82 -0.73 11.21 -1.97
CA ALA A 82 -1.33 10.87 -3.26
C ALA A 82 -0.51 11.34 -4.46
N ASN A 83 0.26 12.42 -4.30
CA ASN A 83 1.16 12.91 -5.35
C ASN A 83 2.50 12.15 -5.40
N VAL A 84 2.87 11.46 -4.33
CA VAL A 84 4.14 10.71 -4.22
C VAL A 84 3.97 9.26 -4.63
N PHE A 85 2.84 8.64 -4.28
CA PHE A 85 2.56 7.25 -4.61
C PHE A 85 2.32 7.06 -6.10
N VAL A 86 2.75 5.92 -6.63
CA VAL A 86 2.31 5.43 -7.94
C VAL A 86 1.01 4.65 -7.70
N LEU A 87 -0.09 5.18 -8.20
CA LEU A 87 -1.43 4.67 -7.93
C LEU A 87 -2.01 3.97 -9.17
N ARG A 88 -2.54 2.77 -8.98
CA ARG A 88 -3.27 2.06 -10.03
C ARG A 88 -4.74 2.47 -10.00
N ASP A 89 -5.26 2.95 -11.13
CA ASP A 89 -6.68 3.25 -11.27
C ASP A 89 -7.53 1.99 -11.16
N LEU A 90 -8.72 2.12 -10.61
CA LEU A 90 -9.72 1.07 -10.59
C LEU A 90 -10.50 1.11 -11.92
N THR A 91 -10.03 0.33 -12.87
CA THR A 91 -10.60 0.27 -14.22
C THR A 91 -11.43 -0.99 -14.41
N LEU A 92 -12.22 -1.02 -15.49
CA LEU A 92 -13.04 -2.19 -15.82
C LEU A 92 -12.16 -3.43 -16.08
N ASP A 93 -11.02 -3.25 -16.77
CA ASP A 93 -10.10 -4.36 -17.04
C ASP A 93 -9.54 -4.95 -15.75
N LEU A 94 -9.18 -4.11 -14.77
CA LEU A 94 -8.73 -4.59 -13.46
C LEU A 94 -9.82 -5.38 -12.74
N CYS A 95 -11.05 -4.88 -12.76
CA CYS A 95 -12.21 -5.56 -12.13
C CYS A 95 -12.52 -6.90 -12.79
N ARG A 96 -12.31 -7.01 -14.10
CA ARG A 96 -12.58 -8.23 -14.89
C ARG A 96 -11.44 -9.23 -14.88
N SER A 97 -10.26 -8.84 -14.39
CA SER A 97 -9.09 -9.71 -14.35
C SER A 97 -9.32 -10.93 -13.44
N HIS A 98 -8.72 -12.05 -13.82
CA HIS A 98 -8.76 -13.29 -13.04
C HIS A 98 -7.36 -13.60 -12.57
N VAL A 99 -7.25 -13.95 -11.30
CA VAL A 99 -5.98 -14.36 -10.69
C VAL A 99 -6.17 -15.70 -10.01
N LEU A 100 -5.26 -16.63 -10.25
CA LEU A 100 -5.28 -17.95 -9.65
C LEU A 100 -4.07 -18.11 -8.72
N PRO A 101 -4.21 -18.83 -7.61
CA PRO A 101 -5.43 -19.50 -7.15
C PRO A 101 -6.49 -18.51 -6.67
N ALA A 102 -7.74 -18.97 -6.56
CA ALA A 102 -8.81 -18.18 -5.95
C ALA A 102 -8.54 -18.05 -4.46
N VAL A 103 -8.49 -16.81 -3.97
CA VAL A 103 -8.22 -16.52 -2.55
C VAL A 103 -9.41 -15.85 -1.90
N THR A 104 -9.64 -16.17 -0.64
CA THR A 104 -10.69 -15.53 0.15
C THR A 104 -10.21 -14.17 0.64
N THR A 105 -11.06 -13.15 0.45
CA THR A 105 -10.83 -11.81 1.00
C THR A 105 -12.06 -11.39 1.80
N PRO A 106 -11.88 -10.67 2.94
CA PRO A 106 -13.01 -10.24 3.78
C PRO A 106 -13.91 -9.22 3.11
N ARG A 107 -13.36 -8.35 2.25
CA ARG A 107 -14.06 -7.21 1.64
C ARG A 107 -13.64 -7.01 0.19
N SER A 108 -14.51 -6.36 -0.57
CA SER A 108 -14.22 -6.01 -1.97
C SER A 108 -12.98 -5.10 -2.11
N LEU A 109 -12.77 -4.18 -1.17
CA LEU A 109 -11.60 -3.30 -1.19
C LEU A 109 -10.29 -4.06 -0.97
N ASP A 110 -10.30 -5.11 -0.15
CA ASP A 110 -9.14 -5.99 0.01
C ASP A 110 -8.80 -6.68 -1.31
N LEU A 111 -9.82 -7.11 -2.06
CA LEU A 111 -9.63 -7.68 -3.39
C LEU A 111 -9.07 -6.66 -4.39
N VAL A 112 -9.52 -5.41 -4.33
CA VAL A 112 -8.96 -4.32 -5.17
C VAL A 112 -7.45 -4.18 -4.92
N HIS A 113 -7.03 -4.17 -3.66
CA HIS A 113 -5.60 -4.09 -3.33
C HIS A 113 -4.81 -5.29 -3.86
N LEU A 114 -5.34 -6.50 -3.72
CA LEU A 114 -4.66 -7.70 -4.22
C LEU A 114 -4.55 -7.69 -5.76
N ARG A 115 -5.59 -7.29 -6.46
CA ARG A 115 -5.58 -7.18 -7.92
C ARG A 115 -4.60 -6.11 -8.40
N SER A 116 -4.58 -4.97 -7.73
CA SER A 116 -3.67 -3.86 -8.04
C SER A 116 -2.21 -4.27 -7.80
N ALA A 117 -1.93 -4.90 -6.66
CA ALA A 117 -0.59 -5.39 -6.34
C ALA A 117 -0.11 -6.44 -7.33
N HIS A 118 -0.98 -7.37 -7.69
CA HIS A 118 -0.67 -8.41 -8.67
C HIS A 118 -0.37 -7.81 -10.05
N TRP A 119 -1.15 -6.80 -10.46
CA TRP A 119 -0.90 -6.08 -11.71
C TRP A 119 0.47 -5.40 -11.70
N PHE A 120 0.84 -4.69 -10.64
CA PHE A 120 2.16 -4.09 -10.52
C PHE A 120 3.27 -5.14 -10.58
N HIS A 121 3.09 -6.25 -9.86
CA HIS A 121 4.07 -7.33 -9.78
C HIS A 121 4.32 -8.01 -11.14
N ASP A 122 3.27 -8.13 -11.96
CA ASP A 122 3.38 -8.67 -13.31
C ASP A 122 4.14 -7.74 -14.26
N VAL A 123 3.98 -6.42 -14.10
CA VAL A 123 4.69 -5.43 -14.93
C VAL A 123 6.17 -5.37 -14.54
N GLU A 124 6.42 -5.24 -13.25
CA GLU A 124 7.75 -5.26 -12.66
C GLU A 124 7.63 -5.75 -11.21
N ARG A 125 8.46 -6.69 -10.82
CA ARG A 125 8.44 -7.31 -9.49
C ARG A 125 8.35 -6.26 -8.38
N ILE A 126 7.39 -6.44 -7.48
CA ILE A 126 7.38 -5.73 -6.20
C ILE A 126 8.23 -6.49 -5.19
N ASP A 127 8.82 -5.77 -4.26
CA ASP A 127 9.69 -6.37 -3.24
C ASP A 127 8.93 -6.80 -1.99
N ARG A 128 7.79 -6.14 -1.71
CA ARG A 128 6.90 -6.56 -0.63
C ARG A 128 5.49 -5.98 -0.81
N PHE A 129 4.50 -6.79 -0.46
CA PHE A 129 3.12 -6.37 -0.20
C PHE A 129 3.01 -6.07 1.30
N VAL A 130 2.80 -4.81 1.67
CA VAL A 130 2.84 -4.33 3.06
C VAL A 130 1.41 -4.14 3.56
N THR A 131 1.04 -4.89 4.58
CA THR A 131 -0.28 -4.84 5.21
C THR A 131 -0.17 -5.08 6.71
N LYS A 132 -1.12 -4.54 7.46
CA LYS A 132 -1.31 -4.81 8.89
C LYS A 132 -2.42 -5.85 9.14
N ASP A 133 -3.12 -6.24 8.10
CA ASP A 133 -4.21 -7.20 8.16
C ASP A 133 -3.68 -8.61 7.87
N GLU A 134 -3.83 -9.51 8.84
CA GLU A 134 -3.33 -10.89 8.71
C GLU A 134 -4.05 -11.68 7.61
N ALA A 135 -5.38 -11.51 7.48
CA ALA A 135 -6.14 -12.17 6.43
C ALA A 135 -5.68 -11.71 5.04
N GLN A 136 -5.40 -10.42 4.90
CA GLN A 136 -4.88 -9.84 3.66
C GLN A 136 -3.46 -10.36 3.35
N ARG A 137 -2.63 -10.49 4.37
CA ARG A 137 -1.28 -11.05 4.21
C ARG A 137 -1.34 -12.49 3.71
N GLU A 138 -2.19 -13.32 4.31
CA GLU A 138 -2.35 -14.71 3.88
C GLU A 138 -2.88 -14.80 2.44
N ALA A 139 -3.84 -13.97 2.07
CA ALA A 139 -4.36 -13.93 0.70
C ALA A 139 -3.26 -13.51 -0.30
N ALA A 140 -2.48 -12.50 0.03
CA ALA A 140 -1.35 -12.05 -0.80
C ALA A 140 -0.31 -13.16 -0.97
N LYS A 141 0.01 -13.85 0.11
CA LYS A 141 0.96 -14.98 0.10
C LYS A 141 0.46 -16.12 -0.81
N GLU A 142 -0.81 -16.47 -0.72
CA GLU A 142 -1.40 -17.51 -1.57
C GLU A 142 -1.37 -17.13 -3.07
N LEU A 143 -1.45 -15.83 -3.38
CA LEU A 143 -1.30 -15.32 -4.75
C LEU A 143 0.15 -15.28 -5.24
N GLY A 144 1.12 -15.65 -4.41
CA GLY A 144 2.54 -15.59 -4.75
C GLY A 144 3.17 -14.22 -4.62
N LEU A 145 2.49 -13.27 -3.97
CA LEU A 145 3.08 -11.96 -3.69
C LEU A 145 4.05 -12.04 -2.51
N PRO A 146 5.17 -11.30 -2.55
CA PRO A 146 6.12 -11.29 -1.44
C PRO A 146 5.53 -10.55 -0.24
N VAL A 147 5.45 -11.20 0.91
CA VAL A 147 4.83 -10.64 2.14
C VAL A 147 5.80 -10.52 3.31
N THR A 148 6.90 -11.25 3.27
CA THR A 148 7.94 -11.17 4.29
C THR A 148 8.99 -10.13 3.93
N ARG A 149 9.43 -9.39 4.93
CA ARG A 149 10.55 -8.49 4.77
C ARG A 149 11.80 -9.31 4.46
N ALA A 150 12.52 -8.94 3.41
CA ALA A 150 13.80 -9.57 3.13
C ALA A 150 14.74 -9.37 4.31
N VAL A 151 15.27 -10.46 4.85
CA VAL A 151 16.32 -10.41 5.87
C VAL A 151 17.60 -10.02 5.15
N ILE A 152 18.14 -8.88 5.52
CA ILE A 152 19.43 -8.41 5.02
C ILE A 152 20.50 -8.97 5.93
#